data_e05f85434d2efb05adeff2eddfd8532f
#
_entry.id   e05f85434d2efb05adeff2eddfd8532f
#
_cell.length_a   1.000
_cell.length_b   1.000
_cell.length_c   1.000
_cell.angle_alpha   90.00
_cell.angle_beta   90.00
_cell.angle_gamma   90.00
#
_symmetry.space_group_name_H-M   'P 1'
#
loop_
_entity.id
_entity.type
_entity.pdbx_description
1 polymer ?
#
loop_
_entity_poly.entity_id
_entity_poly.type
_entity_poly.pdbx_seq_one_letter_code
_entity_poly.pdbx_strand_id
1 'polypeptide(L)'
;MAFLVPTVASRRQILSGDEAVALAARDAGVHFGTGYPGTPSTEILESFETLGGHAQWAPNEKVALETGIGAAFAGARALVTMKHVGLNVAADPLFTVAYTGVRGALVIVSADDPGMASSQNEQDNRRFAVAAGIPMFEPADSQESYDFTLRAIEVSERWQTPVLLRMTTRVCHSKTIVTTPGYPAPPAAPVEFVRDIPSHVMIPAYARPAHRRLRAKLAEMAKWNDAEGPTVVIEGGSDIGIVTSGICYQHVREACPGASVFKPGMTYPLPLERMRAFAERVDLCVAIEEGDPYLVESARNAGIAIKDKPEAYRFGELSVARVRRIVNGDLSPEPKPVPGKPPALCPGCPHRTVFNVLRHLDCIVSGDIGCYSLGVLPPFEAMDTLVCMGASIGVGLGLRHVLPPEQARRVVSVIGDSTFVHSGLTGLAEMVYNPPPTGHVLLILDNGTTAMTGMQEHPGTGRTLDHHKTGKLVFEDVARAMGIRNIHVMDPTLDPDAFEALVKSCLDSGELCLVIARRDCLLATASIRQYEKCNEQPRN
;
A
#
# COMPACT_ATOMS: atom_id res chain seq x y z
N MET A 1 23.96 -17.89 38.19
CA MET A 1 24.79 -16.99 37.34
C MET A 1 23.83 -16.12 36.55
N ALA A 2 23.64 -14.87 36.96
CA ALA A 2 22.84 -13.91 36.19
C ALA A 2 23.66 -13.53 34.93
N PHE A 3 23.17 -13.88 33.76
CA PHE A 3 23.74 -13.39 32.51
C PHE A 3 23.50 -11.88 32.49
N LEU A 4 24.58 -11.11 32.60
CA LEU A 4 24.58 -9.69 32.29
C LEU A 4 24.27 -9.53 30.79
N VAL A 5 23.01 -9.25 30.47
CA VAL A 5 22.64 -8.80 29.12
C VAL A 5 23.34 -7.46 28.92
N PRO A 6 24.15 -7.29 27.86
CA PRO A 6 24.79 -6.01 27.62
C PRO A 6 23.71 -4.96 27.41
N THR A 7 23.67 -3.97 28.30
CA THR A 7 22.81 -2.80 28.14
C THR A 7 23.34 -1.97 26.97
N VAL A 8 22.72 -2.07 25.82
CA VAL A 8 22.91 -1.12 24.73
C VAL A 8 22.29 0.18 25.19
N ALA A 9 23.04 1.28 25.14
CA ALA A 9 22.52 2.59 25.56
C ALA A 9 21.27 2.95 24.72
N SER A 10 20.21 3.39 25.42
CA SER A 10 19.03 3.95 24.76
C SER A 10 19.46 5.04 23.76
N ARG A 11 19.00 4.98 22.53
CA ARG A 11 19.32 5.95 21.48
C ARG A 11 18.11 6.82 21.19
N ARG A 12 18.36 8.11 20.99
CA ARG A 12 17.34 9.07 20.52
C ARG A 12 17.69 9.48 19.10
N GLN A 13 16.74 9.32 18.17
CA GLN A 13 16.91 9.62 16.77
C GLN A 13 15.67 10.35 16.26
N ILE A 14 15.84 11.21 15.27
CA ILE A 14 14.71 11.82 14.55
C ILE A 14 14.43 10.93 13.36
N LEU A 15 13.26 10.28 13.35
CA LEU A 15 12.83 9.32 12.33
C LEU A 15 11.45 9.66 11.84
N SER A 16 11.17 9.33 10.57
CA SER A 16 9.80 9.23 10.06
C SER A 16 9.11 7.97 10.62
N GLY A 17 7.79 7.86 10.45
CA GLY A 17 7.09 6.64 10.82
C GLY A 17 7.61 5.42 10.06
N ASP A 18 7.93 5.58 8.78
CA ASP A 18 8.47 4.51 7.94
C ASP A 18 9.88 4.08 8.38
N GLU A 19 10.77 5.05 8.63
CA GLU A 19 12.10 4.79 9.20
C GLU A 19 12.00 4.10 10.58
N ALA A 20 11.00 4.45 11.37
CA ALA A 20 10.75 3.87 12.69
C ALA A 20 10.26 2.42 12.63
N VAL A 21 9.36 2.09 11.68
CA VAL A 21 8.93 0.70 11.40
C VAL A 21 10.12 -0.14 10.96
N ALA A 22 10.94 0.36 10.04
CA ALA A 22 12.13 -0.33 9.54
C ALA A 22 13.14 -0.61 10.67
N LEU A 23 13.37 0.38 11.52
CA LEU A 23 14.25 0.24 12.68
C LEU A 23 13.74 -0.80 13.67
N ALA A 24 12.43 -0.78 13.97
CA ALA A 24 11.79 -1.76 14.85
C ALA A 24 11.85 -3.17 14.27
N ALA A 25 11.64 -3.32 12.96
CA ALA A 25 11.76 -4.60 12.26
C ALA A 25 13.19 -5.18 12.38
N ARG A 26 14.22 -4.34 12.18
CA ARG A 26 15.61 -4.74 12.41
C ARG A 26 15.84 -5.15 13.87
N ASP A 27 15.43 -4.31 14.81
CA ASP A 27 15.66 -4.54 16.24
C ASP A 27 14.89 -5.78 16.74
N ALA A 28 13.74 -6.08 16.15
CA ALA A 28 13.00 -7.32 16.39
C ALA A 28 13.57 -8.55 15.68
N GLY A 29 14.62 -8.42 14.87
CA GLY A 29 15.17 -9.54 14.12
C GLY A 29 14.19 -10.10 13.08
N VAL A 30 13.50 -9.23 12.34
CA VAL A 30 12.70 -9.64 11.19
C VAL A 30 13.62 -10.30 10.16
N HIS A 31 13.27 -11.52 9.75
CA HIS A 31 14.09 -12.34 8.85
C HIS A 31 13.90 -11.94 7.40
N PHE A 32 12.69 -11.47 7.05
CA PHE A 32 12.32 -11.22 5.67
C PHE A 32 11.29 -10.09 5.53
N GLY A 33 11.62 -9.11 4.69
CA GLY A 33 10.75 -8.01 4.28
C GLY A 33 10.34 -8.13 2.82
N THR A 34 9.08 -7.89 2.50
CA THR A 34 8.61 -7.89 1.11
C THR A 34 7.45 -6.91 0.93
N GLY A 35 7.26 -6.41 -0.28
CA GLY A 35 6.20 -5.44 -0.59
C GLY A 35 6.17 -5.07 -2.06
N TYR A 36 5.23 -4.20 -2.40
CA TYR A 36 5.21 -3.51 -3.69
C TYR A 36 5.30 -2.00 -3.43
N PRO A 37 6.09 -1.26 -4.23
CA PRO A 37 6.27 0.18 -4.02
C PRO A 37 4.96 0.95 -4.13
N GLY A 38 4.63 1.73 -3.11
CA GLY A 38 3.40 2.52 -3.07
C GLY A 38 3.43 3.58 -1.98
N THR A 39 3.52 4.86 -2.36
CA THR A 39 3.47 5.97 -1.38
C THR A 39 2.16 5.93 -0.59
N PRO A 40 2.20 5.94 0.76
CA PRO A 40 3.31 6.41 1.59
C PRO A 40 4.16 5.31 2.28
N SER A 41 4.15 4.04 1.89
CA SER A 41 4.84 2.92 2.57
C SER A 41 6.15 2.46 1.92
N THR A 42 6.56 3.08 0.82
CA THR A 42 7.73 2.65 0.03
C THR A 42 9.01 2.65 0.86
N GLU A 43 9.22 3.71 1.62
CA GLU A 43 10.44 3.97 2.37
C GLU A 43 10.71 2.96 3.50
N ILE A 44 9.70 2.17 3.91
CA ILE A 44 9.87 1.16 4.97
C ILE A 44 10.86 0.08 4.54
N LEU A 45 10.67 -0.53 3.35
CA LEU A 45 11.56 -1.61 2.90
C LEU A 45 12.93 -1.10 2.47
N GLU A 46 12.99 0.10 1.85
CA GLU A 46 14.25 0.74 1.50
C GLU A 46 15.10 1.04 2.75
N SER A 47 14.44 1.56 3.79
CA SER A 47 15.11 1.82 5.08
C SER A 47 15.50 0.51 5.78
N PHE A 48 14.67 -0.53 5.73
CA PHE A 48 14.95 -1.83 6.34
C PHE A 48 16.16 -2.50 5.68
N GLU A 49 16.25 -2.46 4.35
CA GLU A 49 17.40 -2.95 3.59
C GLU A 49 18.67 -2.16 3.96
N THR A 50 18.63 -0.83 3.95
CA THR A 50 19.73 0.05 4.34
C THR A 50 20.25 -0.25 5.76
N LEU A 51 19.38 -0.70 6.66
CA LEU A 51 19.72 -1.13 8.02
C LEU A 51 20.28 -2.56 8.08
N GLY A 52 20.48 -3.22 6.93
CA GLY A 52 20.99 -4.59 6.80
C GLY A 52 19.91 -5.67 6.90
N GLY A 53 18.65 -5.31 6.77
CA GLY A 53 17.54 -6.26 6.69
C GLY A 53 17.49 -6.95 5.32
N HIS A 54 17.01 -8.19 5.29
CA HIS A 54 16.75 -8.89 4.02
C HIS A 54 15.39 -8.48 3.47
N ALA A 55 15.37 -7.66 2.43
CA ALA A 55 14.16 -7.14 1.80
C ALA A 55 14.14 -7.37 0.28
N GLN A 56 12.92 -7.48 -0.28
CA GLN A 56 12.73 -7.57 -1.73
C GLN A 56 11.45 -6.89 -2.19
N TRP A 57 11.47 -6.37 -3.42
CA TRP A 57 10.26 -5.99 -4.12
C TRP A 57 9.61 -7.20 -4.79
N ALA A 58 8.31 -7.38 -4.55
CA ALA A 58 7.49 -8.36 -5.26
C ALA A 58 6.87 -7.73 -6.53
N PRO A 59 6.42 -8.53 -7.49
CA PRO A 59 5.75 -8.01 -8.68
C PRO A 59 4.40 -7.33 -8.39
N ASN A 60 3.71 -7.72 -7.31
CA ASN A 60 2.52 -7.07 -6.78
C ASN A 60 2.31 -7.45 -5.30
N GLU A 61 1.32 -6.82 -4.66
CA GLU A 61 1.04 -6.98 -3.22
C GLU A 61 0.49 -8.37 -2.88
N LYS A 62 -0.21 -9.04 -3.81
CA LYS A 62 -0.67 -10.42 -3.61
C LYS A 62 0.53 -11.35 -3.44
N VAL A 63 1.49 -11.29 -4.36
CA VAL A 63 2.71 -12.12 -4.30
C VAL A 63 3.56 -11.72 -3.10
N ALA A 64 3.65 -10.43 -2.76
CA ALA A 64 4.33 -9.97 -1.55
C ALA A 64 3.75 -10.64 -0.31
N LEU A 65 2.42 -10.60 -0.14
CA LEU A 65 1.78 -11.22 1.02
C LEU A 65 1.94 -12.74 1.03
N GLU A 66 1.80 -13.41 -0.10
CA GLU A 66 1.99 -14.87 -0.23
C GLU A 66 3.42 -15.29 0.17
N THR A 67 4.41 -14.51 -0.25
CA THR A 67 5.82 -14.77 0.11
C THR A 67 6.06 -14.56 1.61
N GLY A 68 5.49 -13.50 2.19
CA GLY A 68 5.50 -13.26 3.64
C GLY A 68 4.82 -14.36 4.44
N ILE A 69 3.68 -14.87 3.96
CA ILE A 69 2.98 -16.02 4.56
C ILE A 69 3.88 -17.26 4.55
N GLY A 70 4.53 -17.55 3.41
CA GLY A 70 5.45 -18.68 3.30
C GLY A 70 6.59 -18.61 4.31
N ALA A 71 7.19 -17.44 4.47
CA ALA A 71 8.23 -17.21 5.49
C ALA A 71 7.68 -17.42 6.92
N ALA A 72 6.49 -16.89 7.21
CA ALA A 72 5.87 -17.02 8.53
C ALA A 72 5.43 -18.46 8.84
N PHE A 73 5.05 -19.26 7.84
CA PHE A 73 4.79 -20.69 8.00
C PHE A 73 6.05 -21.46 8.40
N ALA A 74 7.20 -21.05 7.93
CA ALA A 74 8.49 -21.61 8.34
C ALA A 74 8.95 -21.15 9.75
N GLY A 75 8.16 -20.30 10.43
CA GLY A 75 8.50 -19.77 11.75
C GLY A 75 9.33 -18.48 11.72
N ALA A 76 9.55 -17.89 10.56
CA ALA A 76 10.24 -16.61 10.44
C ALA A 76 9.36 -15.43 10.90
N ARG A 77 10.00 -14.33 11.34
CA ARG A 77 9.36 -13.02 11.46
C ARG A 77 9.38 -12.37 10.09
N ALA A 78 8.22 -12.08 9.53
CA ALA A 78 8.04 -11.47 8.22
C ALA A 78 7.33 -10.12 8.32
N LEU A 79 7.81 -9.14 7.51
CA LEU A 79 7.21 -7.82 7.34
C LEU A 79 6.74 -7.69 5.88
N VAL A 80 5.47 -7.35 5.69
CA VAL A 80 4.89 -7.09 4.37
C VAL A 80 4.37 -5.67 4.32
N THR A 81 4.77 -4.89 3.32
CA THR A 81 4.39 -3.48 3.23
C THR A 81 3.65 -3.17 1.95
N MET A 82 2.61 -2.36 2.06
CA MET A 82 1.82 -1.93 0.91
C MET A 82 1.02 -0.66 1.20
N LYS A 83 0.69 0.05 0.16
CA LYS A 83 -0.30 1.13 0.17
C LYS A 83 -1.71 0.55 0.38
N HIS A 84 -2.67 1.40 0.80
CA HIS A 84 -4.05 0.95 1.06
C HIS A 84 -4.69 0.22 -0.12
N VAL A 85 -4.51 0.71 -1.36
CA VAL A 85 -5.06 0.04 -2.56
C VAL A 85 -4.38 -1.30 -2.86
N GLY A 86 -3.15 -1.49 -2.39
CA GLY A 86 -2.45 -2.78 -2.49
C GLY A 86 -3.11 -3.87 -1.65
N LEU A 87 -3.76 -3.48 -0.54
CA LEU A 87 -4.52 -4.43 0.27
C LEU A 87 -5.71 -5.03 -0.50
N ASN A 88 -6.27 -4.30 -1.48
CA ASN A 88 -7.29 -4.83 -2.40
C ASN A 88 -6.72 -5.96 -3.26
N VAL A 89 -5.48 -5.80 -3.76
CA VAL A 89 -4.77 -6.80 -4.58
C VAL A 89 -4.43 -8.02 -3.74
N ALA A 90 -4.04 -7.82 -2.47
CA ALA A 90 -3.69 -8.87 -1.51
C ALA A 90 -4.88 -9.43 -0.73
N ALA A 91 -6.13 -9.05 -1.05
CA ALA A 91 -7.30 -9.41 -0.26
C ALA A 91 -7.50 -10.92 -0.13
N ASP A 92 -7.37 -11.69 -1.21
CA ASP A 92 -7.59 -13.13 -1.18
C ASP A 92 -6.65 -13.87 -0.21
N PRO A 93 -5.31 -13.74 -0.29
CA PRO A 93 -4.42 -14.31 0.72
C PRO A 93 -4.62 -13.69 2.11
N LEU A 94 -5.00 -12.41 2.24
CA LEU A 94 -5.28 -11.76 3.51
C LEU A 94 -6.41 -12.45 4.28
N PHE A 95 -7.54 -12.69 3.63
CA PHE A 95 -8.69 -13.35 4.26
C PHE A 95 -8.38 -14.81 4.61
N THR A 96 -7.58 -15.48 3.79
CA THR A 96 -7.26 -16.90 4.02
C THR A 96 -6.21 -17.08 5.12
N VAL A 97 -5.19 -16.21 5.21
CA VAL A 97 -4.16 -16.31 6.26
C VAL A 97 -4.72 -16.05 7.67
N ALA A 98 -5.81 -15.31 7.80
CA ALA A 98 -6.52 -15.16 9.06
C ALA A 98 -7.03 -16.51 9.61
N TYR A 99 -7.41 -17.44 8.73
CA TYR A 99 -7.86 -18.79 9.08
C TYR A 99 -6.70 -19.75 9.33
N THR A 100 -5.68 -19.74 8.47
CA THR A 100 -4.49 -20.60 8.66
C THR A 100 -3.73 -20.22 9.91
N GLY A 101 -3.70 -18.93 10.23
CA GLY A 101 -2.74 -18.38 11.18
C GLY A 101 -1.31 -18.46 10.63
N VAL A 102 -0.34 -18.22 11.49
CA VAL A 102 1.09 -18.27 11.18
C VAL A 102 1.84 -18.92 12.33
N ARG A 103 3.01 -19.51 12.06
CA ARG A 103 3.86 -20.10 13.11
C ARG A 103 4.87 -19.10 13.67
N GLY A 104 5.46 -18.28 12.81
CA GLY A 104 6.29 -17.14 13.19
C GLY A 104 5.45 -15.88 13.39
N ALA A 105 6.02 -14.73 13.07
CA ALA A 105 5.26 -13.47 13.03
C ALA A 105 5.01 -13.03 11.59
N LEU A 106 3.83 -12.46 11.35
CA LEU A 106 3.50 -11.79 10.11
C LEU A 106 2.87 -10.42 10.43
N VAL A 107 3.64 -9.36 10.18
CA VAL A 107 3.14 -7.97 10.29
C VAL A 107 2.91 -7.44 8.89
N ILE A 108 1.70 -6.97 8.64
CA ILE A 108 1.28 -6.38 7.36
C ILE A 108 1.08 -4.89 7.59
N VAL A 109 1.93 -4.06 6.98
CA VAL A 109 1.76 -2.61 7.01
C VAL A 109 0.85 -2.21 5.86
N SER A 110 -0.27 -1.57 6.20
CA SER A 110 -1.16 -0.91 5.24
C SER A 110 -1.12 0.60 5.47
N ALA A 111 -0.63 1.35 4.49
CA ALA A 111 -0.53 2.79 4.59
C ALA A 111 -1.66 3.47 3.81
N ASP A 112 -2.60 4.05 4.55
CA ASP A 112 -3.75 4.76 4.01
C ASP A 112 -3.38 6.19 3.61
N ASP A 113 -4.08 6.73 2.61
CA ASP A 113 -3.86 8.07 2.07
C ASP A 113 -5.13 8.94 2.17
N PRO A 114 -5.49 9.40 3.40
CA PRO A 114 -6.62 10.29 3.58
C PRO A 114 -6.47 11.57 2.76
N GLY A 115 -7.51 11.94 2.02
CA GLY A 115 -7.47 13.09 1.12
C GLY A 115 -6.86 12.82 -0.25
N MET A 116 -6.46 11.59 -0.54
CA MET A 116 -5.97 11.19 -1.87
C MET A 116 -4.82 12.06 -2.40
N ALA A 117 -3.82 12.33 -1.55
CA ALA A 117 -2.65 13.12 -1.96
C ALA A 117 -1.90 12.49 -3.15
N SER A 118 -1.89 11.14 -3.23
CA SER A 118 -1.27 10.40 -4.32
C SER A 118 -2.05 9.14 -4.73
N SER A 119 -3.37 9.12 -4.54
CA SER A 119 -4.20 7.92 -4.72
C SER A 119 -5.41 8.18 -5.63
N GLN A 120 -5.90 7.12 -6.26
CA GLN A 120 -7.09 7.15 -7.11
C GLN A 120 -8.41 7.05 -6.33
N ASN A 121 -8.36 6.66 -5.05
CA ASN A 121 -9.50 6.63 -4.14
C ASN A 121 -9.05 6.89 -2.70
N GLU A 122 -10.01 7.21 -1.83
CA GLU A 122 -9.85 7.19 -0.39
C GLU A 122 -10.60 5.96 0.15
N GLN A 123 -9.90 5.09 0.88
CA GLN A 123 -10.50 3.92 1.52
C GLN A 123 -9.96 3.75 2.93
N ASP A 124 -10.79 3.22 3.81
CA ASP A 124 -10.47 2.99 5.21
C ASP A 124 -10.15 1.50 5.43
N ASN A 125 -8.87 1.17 5.49
CA ASN A 125 -8.42 -0.23 5.63
C ASN A 125 -8.65 -0.83 7.02
N ARG A 126 -9.14 -0.06 7.99
CA ARG A 126 -9.68 -0.59 9.25
C ARG A 126 -10.82 -1.59 8.97
N ARG A 127 -11.61 -1.33 7.92
CA ARG A 127 -12.68 -2.23 7.49
C ARG A 127 -12.17 -3.58 6.98
N PHE A 128 -11.01 -3.61 6.32
CA PHE A 128 -10.37 -4.87 5.91
C PHE A 128 -9.96 -5.71 7.12
N ALA A 129 -9.36 -5.10 8.14
CA ALA A 129 -8.97 -5.79 9.37
C ALA A 129 -10.19 -6.48 10.03
N VAL A 130 -11.31 -5.76 10.14
CA VAL A 130 -12.56 -6.29 10.71
C VAL A 130 -13.13 -7.42 9.86
N ALA A 131 -13.22 -7.21 8.53
CA ALA A 131 -13.80 -8.19 7.62
C ALA A 131 -12.99 -9.48 7.55
N ALA A 132 -11.66 -9.39 7.55
CA ALA A 132 -10.75 -10.54 7.56
C ALA A 132 -10.60 -11.18 8.96
N GLY A 133 -10.90 -10.45 10.03
CA GLY A 133 -10.67 -10.91 11.41
C GLY A 133 -9.21 -10.87 11.82
N ILE A 134 -8.48 -9.84 11.39
CA ILE A 134 -7.04 -9.65 11.66
C ILE A 134 -6.86 -8.53 12.67
N PRO A 135 -6.16 -8.76 13.82
CA PRO A 135 -5.89 -7.71 14.80
C PRO A 135 -5.11 -6.56 14.17
N MET A 136 -5.40 -5.32 14.63
CA MET A 136 -4.86 -4.12 14.02
C MET A 136 -4.38 -3.11 15.05
N PHE A 137 -3.22 -2.48 14.76
CA PHE A 137 -2.66 -1.35 15.49
C PHE A 137 -2.65 -0.09 14.63
N GLU A 138 -2.83 1.07 15.26
CA GLU A 138 -2.76 2.39 14.62
C GLU A 138 -1.84 3.33 15.40
N PRO A 139 -0.58 3.53 14.97
CA PRO A 139 0.35 4.45 15.61
C PRO A 139 -0.05 5.91 15.34
N ALA A 140 0.25 6.79 16.31
CA ALA A 140 -0.03 8.23 16.23
C ALA A 140 1.19 9.07 15.84
N ASP A 141 2.39 8.51 15.89
CA ASP A 141 3.65 9.16 15.57
C ASP A 141 4.77 8.12 15.31
N SER A 142 5.99 8.59 15.08
CA SER A 142 7.13 7.71 14.81
C SER A 142 7.53 6.86 16.04
N GLN A 143 7.34 7.35 17.26
CA GLN A 143 7.62 6.55 18.46
C GLN A 143 6.66 5.37 18.53
N GLU A 144 5.37 5.58 18.33
CA GLU A 144 4.39 4.49 18.31
C GLU A 144 4.54 3.61 17.08
N SER A 145 4.99 4.13 15.94
CA SER A 145 5.32 3.30 14.78
C SER A 145 6.41 2.27 15.13
N TYR A 146 7.43 2.68 15.88
CA TYR A 146 8.45 1.77 16.42
C TYR A 146 7.86 0.79 17.44
N ASP A 147 7.21 1.31 18.48
CA ASP A 147 6.71 0.49 19.61
C ASP A 147 5.62 -0.50 19.16
N PHE A 148 4.70 -0.07 18.27
CA PHE A 148 3.62 -0.91 17.79
C PHE A 148 4.07 -1.94 16.75
N THR A 149 5.16 -1.69 16.02
CA THR A 149 5.80 -2.74 15.20
C THR A 149 6.33 -3.87 16.08
N LEU A 150 7.04 -3.55 17.17
CA LEU A 150 7.49 -4.55 18.13
C LEU A 150 6.31 -5.31 18.76
N ARG A 151 5.28 -4.57 19.16
CA ARG A 151 4.07 -5.14 19.76
C ARG A 151 3.27 -6.00 18.78
N ALA A 152 3.20 -5.61 17.50
CA ALA A 152 2.56 -6.38 16.44
C ALA A 152 3.26 -7.74 16.23
N ILE A 153 4.59 -7.76 16.25
CA ILE A 153 5.37 -9.01 16.19
C ILE A 153 5.07 -9.89 17.40
N GLU A 154 5.09 -9.34 18.63
CA GLU A 154 4.75 -10.05 19.85
C GLU A 154 3.33 -10.65 19.81
N VAL A 155 2.34 -9.85 19.40
CA VAL A 155 0.95 -10.28 19.25
C VAL A 155 0.82 -11.36 18.18
N SER A 156 1.52 -11.22 17.05
CA SER A 156 1.52 -12.21 15.98
C SER A 156 2.07 -13.56 16.46
N GLU A 157 3.19 -13.57 17.17
CA GLU A 157 3.80 -14.79 17.74
C GLU A 157 2.91 -15.41 18.83
N ARG A 158 2.42 -14.58 19.76
CA ARG A 158 1.60 -15.04 20.91
C ARG A 158 0.31 -15.75 20.47
N TRP A 159 -0.39 -15.17 19.49
CA TRP A 159 -1.67 -15.71 19.03
C TRP A 159 -1.58 -16.45 17.70
N GLN A 160 -0.40 -16.58 17.12
CA GLN A 160 -0.20 -17.25 15.84
C GLN A 160 -1.19 -16.73 14.79
N THR A 161 -1.16 -15.43 14.55
CA THR A 161 -2.07 -14.72 13.64
C THR A 161 -1.35 -13.60 12.92
N PRO A 162 -1.69 -13.27 11.68
CA PRO A 162 -1.19 -12.03 11.07
C PRO A 162 -1.70 -10.82 11.87
N VAL A 163 -0.94 -9.72 11.82
CA VAL A 163 -1.32 -8.45 12.45
C VAL A 163 -1.22 -7.35 11.42
N LEU A 164 -2.25 -6.50 11.33
CA LEU A 164 -2.23 -5.30 10.50
C LEU A 164 -1.67 -4.13 11.31
N LEU A 165 -0.66 -3.46 10.79
CA LEU A 165 -0.21 -2.15 11.26
C LEU A 165 -0.72 -1.11 10.26
N ARG A 166 -1.80 -0.41 10.63
CA ARG A 166 -2.40 0.61 9.78
C ARG A 166 -1.75 1.95 10.06
N MET A 167 -1.16 2.55 9.04
CA MET A 167 -0.55 3.88 9.10
C MET A 167 -1.29 4.83 8.16
N THR A 168 -1.06 6.12 8.30
CA THR A 168 -1.56 7.12 7.34
C THR A 168 -0.40 7.95 6.82
N THR A 169 -0.58 8.63 5.69
CA THR A 169 0.47 9.44 5.03
C THR A 169 1.20 10.35 6.01
N ARG A 170 0.47 10.99 6.92
CA ARG A 170 1.08 11.90 7.89
C ARG A 170 1.98 11.18 8.89
N VAL A 171 1.57 10.02 9.39
CA VAL A 171 2.39 9.21 10.31
C VAL A 171 3.61 8.67 9.58
N CYS A 172 3.45 8.17 8.35
CA CYS A 172 4.55 7.64 7.54
C CYS A 172 5.69 8.65 7.36
N HIS A 173 5.36 9.89 6.99
CA HIS A 173 6.35 10.88 6.56
C HIS A 173 6.74 11.92 7.60
N SER A 174 5.93 12.15 8.65
CA SER A 174 6.29 13.12 9.70
C SER A 174 7.43 12.58 10.57
N LYS A 175 8.39 13.44 10.87
CA LYS A 175 9.56 13.07 11.68
C LYS A 175 9.39 13.51 13.13
N THR A 176 9.55 12.56 14.05
CA THR A 176 9.56 12.82 15.50
C THR A 176 10.76 12.15 16.16
N ILE A 177 10.97 12.46 17.44
CA ILE A 177 12.05 11.82 18.22
C ILE A 177 11.59 10.41 18.59
N VAL A 178 12.35 9.42 18.19
CA VAL A 178 12.19 8.01 18.57
C VAL A 178 13.27 7.65 19.58
N THR A 179 12.85 7.14 20.73
CA THR A 179 13.73 6.60 21.78
C THR A 179 13.64 5.08 21.73
N THR A 180 14.74 4.43 21.34
CA THR A 180 14.80 2.96 21.31
C THR A 180 15.20 2.43 22.68
N PRO A 181 14.55 1.34 23.17
CA PRO A 181 15.03 0.65 24.35
C PRO A 181 16.42 0.06 24.08
N GLY A 182 17.31 0.14 25.04
CA GLY A 182 18.66 -0.42 24.92
C GLY A 182 18.74 -1.95 25.01
N TYR A 183 17.64 -2.66 24.69
CA TYR A 183 17.60 -4.12 24.81
C TYR A 183 17.41 -4.74 23.40
N PRO A 184 18.19 -5.77 23.07
CA PRO A 184 17.89 -6.56 21.88
C PRO A 184 16.52 -7.21 22.03
N ALA A 185 15.77 -7.29 20.93
CA ALA A 185 14.54 -8.06 20.90
C ALA A 185 14.81 -9.53 21.31
N PRO A 186 13.83 -10.22 21.91
CA PRO A 186 13.97 -11.64 22.16
C PRO A 186 14.34 -12.38 20.88
N PRO A 187 15.24 -13.38 20.97
CA PRO A 187 15.59 -14.16 19.79
C PRO A 187 14.35 -14.78 19.17
N ALA A 188 14.27 -14.75 17.86
CA ALA A 188 13.21 -15.44 17.14
C ALA A 188 13.31 -16.95 17.36
N ALA A 189 12.17 -17.64 17.29
CA ALA A 189 12.16 -19.11 17.27
C ALA A 189 12.98 -19.63 16.06
N PRO A 190 13.53 -20.84 16.13
CA PRO A 190 14.24 -21.43 14.99
C PRO A 190 13.35 -21.48 13.74
N VAL A 191 13.91 -21.05 12.62
CA VAL A 191 13.23 -21.11 11.31
C VAL A 191 13.31 -22.55 10.80
N GLU A 192 12.18 -23.24 10.82
CA GLU A 192 12.03 -24.59 10.28
C GLU A 192 10.58 -24.83 9.86
N PHE A 193 10.34 -25.62 8.84
CA PHE A 193 8.98 -25.97 8.44
C PHE A 193 8.48 -27.15 9.25
N VAL A 194 7.45 -26.92 10.06
CA VAL A 194 6.74 -27.97 10.78
C VAL A 194 5.42 -28.25 10.05
N ARG A 195 5.24 -29.51 9.65
CA ARG A 195 4.05 -29.93 8.93
C ARG A 195 2.82 -29.92 9.83
N ASP A 196 1.87 -29.05 9.51
CA ASP A 196 0.53 -28.98 10.14
C ASP A 196 -0.53 -28.82 9.05
N ILE A 197 -0.90 -29.93 8.43
CA ILE A 197 -1.87 -29.95 7.32
C ILE A 197 -3.21 -29.31 7.70
N PRO A 198 -3.82 -29.65 8.87
CA PRO A 198 -5.12 -29.07 9.23
C PRO A 198 -5.12 -27.54 9.41
N SER A 199 -3.98 -26.97 9.77
CA SER A 199 -3.85 -25.51 9.94
C SER A 199 -3.47 -24.79 8.65
N HIS A 200 -2.64 -25.41 7.78
CA HIS A 200 -2.12 -24.71 6.60
C HIS A 200 -2.92 -24.98 5.31
N VAL A 201 -3.85 -25.97 5.30
CA VAL A 201 -4.60 -26.34 4.09
C VAL A 201 -6.07 -26.01 4.25
N MET A 202 -6.54 -24.93 3.61
CA MET A 202 -7.91 -24.44 3.76
C MET A 202 -8.89 -25.09 2.76
N ILE A 203 -9.13 -26.40 2.95
CA ILE A 203 -10.33 -27.05 2.39
C ILE A 203 -11.51 -26.93 3.36
N PRO A 204 -12.77 -27.09 2.95
CA PRO A 204 -13.94 -26.90 3.82
C PRO A 204 -13.87 -27.68 5.13
N ALA A 205 -13.28 -28.88 5.14
CA ALA A 205 -13.13 -29.72 6.33
C ALA A 205 -12.23 -29.05 7.39
N TYR A 206 -11.20 -28.30 7.00
CA TYR A 206 -10.27 -27.62 7.88
C TYR A 206 -10.65 -26.15 8.10
N ALA A 207 -11.21 -25.50 7.09
CA ALA A 207 -11.60 -24.10 7.17
C ALA A 207 -12.72 -23.85 8.19
N ARG A 208 -13.72 -24.76 8.28
CA ARG A 208 -14.82 -24.63 9.27
C ARG A 208 -14.35 -24.60 10.72
N PRO A 209 -13.51 -25.52 11.20
CA PRO A 209 -12.94 -25.43 12.55
C PRO A 209 -11.96 -24.25 12.68
N ALA A 210 -11.20 -23.90 11.65
CA ALA A 210 -10.31 -22.72 11.64
C ALA A 210 -11.09 -21.42 11.89
N HIS A 211 -12.25 -21.24 11.25
CA HIS A 211 -13.12 -20.09 11.48
C HIS A 211 -13.57 -19.99 12.94
N ARG A 212 -13.94 -21.10 13.55
CA ARG A 212 -14.32 -21.12 14.99
C ARG A 212 -13.13 -20.73 15.89
N ARG A 213 -11.93 -21.25 15.58
CA ARG A 213 -10.71 -20.88 16.31
C ARG A 213 -10.40 -19.38 16.16
N LEU A 214 -10.53 -18.83 14.95
CA LEU A 214 -10.33 -17.40 14.69
C LEU A 214 -11.28 -16.54 15.55
N ARG A 215 -12.58 -16.87 15.57
CA ARG A 215 -13.57 -16.14 16.38
C ARG A 215 -13.27 -16.21 17.87
N ALA A 216 -12.90 -17.38 18.38
CA ALA A 216 -12.50 -17.56 19.77
C ALA A 216 -11.24 -16.74 20.11
N LYS A 217 -10.24 -16.79 19.24
CA LYS A 217 -8.99 -16.03 19.37
C LYS A 217 -9.25 -14.53 19.43
N LEU A 218 -10.09 -13.99 18.55
CA LEU A 218 -10.47 -12.57 18.58
C LEU A 218 -11.17 -12.16 19.87
N ALA A 219 -12.01 -13.03 20.43
CA ALA A 219 -12.66 -12.78 21.71
C ALA A 219 -11.65 -12.75 22.89
N GLU A 220 -10.65 -13.62 22.88
CA GLU A 220 -9.57 -13.57 23.87
C GLU A 220 -8.68 -12.33 23.70
N MET A 221 -8.38 -11.94 22.46
CA MET A 221 -7.64 -10.71 22.17
C MET A 221 -8.38 -9.46 22.64
N ALA A 222 -9.71 -9.41 22.48
CA ALA A 222 -10.52 -8.29 22.98
C ALA A 222 -10.38 -8.16 24.49
N LYS A 223 -10.49 -9.26 25.25
CA LYS A 223 -10.28 -9.28 26.71
C LYS A 223 -8.87 -8.83 27.09
N TRP A 224 -7.86 -9.32 26.36
CA TRP A 224 -6.49 -8.90 26.60
C TRP A 224 -6.29 -7.41 26.32
N ASN A 225 -6.86 -6.88 25.23
CA ASN A 225 -6.76 -5.47 24.89
C ASN A 225 -7.46 -4.58 25.93
N ASP A 226 -8.58 -5.02 26.48
CA ASP A 226 -9.23 -4.35 27.60
C ASP A 226 -8.38 -4.35 28.88
N ALA A 227 -7.63 -5.43 29.18
CA ALA A 227 -6.85 -5.53 30.41
C ALA A 227 -5.45 -4.93 30.28
N GLU A 228 -4.71 -5.24 29.21
CA GLU A 228 -3.27 -5.04 29.07
C GLU A 228 -2.87 -4.33 27.77
N GLY A 229 -3.82 -4.08 26.86
CA GLY A 229 -3.54 -3.47 25.55
C GLY A 229 -3.02 -2.04 25.64
N PRO A 230 -2.31 -1.60 24.60
CA PRO A 230 -1.70 -0.27 24.55
C PRO A 230 -2.76 0.82 24.39
N THR A 231 -3.37 1.23 25.49
CA THR A 231 -4.38 2.29 25.53
C THR A 231 -3.85 3.46 26.35
N VAL A 232 -3.88 4.65 25.77
CA VAL A 232 -3.57 5.89 26.46
C VAL A 232 -4.87 6.52 26.94
N VAL A 233 -4.94 6.82 28.24
CA VAL A 233 -6.03 7.60 28.84
C VAL A 233 -5.43 8.85 29.46
N ILE A 234 -5.94 10.00 29.06
CA ILE A 234 -5.54 11.30 29.63
C ILE A 234 -6.74 11.86 30.35
N GLU A 235 -6.56 12.10 31.62
CA GLU A 235 -7.56 12.77 32.46
C GLU A 235 -7.49 14.29 32.23
N GLY A 236 -8.61 14.87 31.89
CA GLY A 236 -8.81 16.32 31.69
C GLY A 236 -10.13 16.76 32.32
N GLY A 237 -10.77 17.76 31.73
CA GLY A 237 -12.13 18.17 32.13
C GLY A 237 -13.15 17.10 31.84
N SER A 238 -14.27 17.09 32.61
CA SER A 238 -15.39 16.17 32.39
C SER A 238 -16.35 16.62 31.30
N ASP A 239 -16.33 17.90 30.89
CA ASP A 239 -17.28 18.46 29.93
C ASP A 239 -17.22 17.74 28.57
N ILE A 240 -16.00 17.36 28.13
CA ILE A 240 -15.79 16.66 26.88
C ILE A 240 -14.72 15.58 26.99
N GLY A 241 -15.05 14.39 26.56
CA GLY A 241 -14.13 13.28 26.34
C GLY A 241 -13.99 12.96 24.86
N ILE A 242 -12.77 12.77 24.40
CA ILE A 242 -12.48 12.50 23.00
C ILE A 242 -11.88 11.10 22.85
N VAL A 243 -12.55 10.26 22.05
CA VAL A 243 -12.04 8.96 21.60
C VAL A 243 -11.36 9.17 20.24
N THR A 244 -10.12 8.72 20.08
CA THR A 244 -9.33 8.96 18.88
C THR A 244 -8.29 7.88 18.64
N SER A 245 -7.78 7.74 17.41
CA SER A 245 -6.67 6.86 17.05
C SER A 245 -5.75 7.49 16.02
N GLY A 246 -4.60 6.86 15.77
CA GLY A 246 -3.65 7.32 14.77
C GLY A 246 -3.23 8.78 14.94
N ILE A 247 -2.94 9.45 13.84
CA ILE A 247 -2.47 10.85 13.84
C ILE A 247 -3.46 11.83 14.48
N CYS A 248 -4.76 11.51 14.47
CA CYS A 248 -5.80 12.34 15.09
C CYS A 248 -5.53 12.58 16.57
N TYR A 249 -4.88 11.64 17.25
CA TYR A 249 -4.46 11.83 18.64
C TYR A 249 -3.56 13.05 18.81
N GLN A 250 -2.56 13.24 17.97
CA GLN A 250 -1.67 14.39 18.02
C GLN A 250 -2.43 15.70 17.77
N HIS A 251 -3.35 15.68 16.80
CA HIS A 251 -4.17 16.85 16.50
C HIS A 251 -5.12 17.20 17.65
N VAL A 252 -5.70 16.19 18.31
CA VAL A 252 -6.57 16.37 19.49
C VAL A 252 -5.78 16.96 20.65
N ARG A 253 -4.57 16.44 20.92
CA ARG A 253 -3.72 16.94 22.02
C ARG A 253 -3.38 18.42 21.86
N GLU A 254 -3.15 18.87 20.64
CA GLU A 254 -2.85 20.27 20.35
C GLU A 254 -4.12 21.14 20.29
N ALA A 255 -5.20 20.62 19.71
CA ALA A 255 -6.44 21.38 19.53
C ALA A 255 -7.20 21.58 20.85
N CYS A 256 -7.22 20.56 21.72
CA CYS A 256 -8.03 20.47 22.94
C CYS A 256 -7.19 20.01 24.13
N PRO A 257 -6.19 20.80 24.59
CA PRO A 257 -5.24 20.37 25.63
C PRO A 257 -5.89 20.07 26.99
N GLY A 258 -7.10 20.61 27.24
CA GLY A 258 -7.85 20.39 28.49
C GLY A 258 -8.88 19.24 28.43
N ALA A 259 -9.10 18.64 27.27
CA ALA A 259 -10.07 17.54 27.12
C ALA A 259 -9.55 16.22 27.71
N SER A 260 -10.46 15.41 28.25
CA SER A 260 -10.17 14.01 28.52
C SER A 260 -10.03 13.26 27.21
N VAL A 261 -9.03 12.35 27.10
CA VAL A 261 -8.74 11.63 25.84
C VAL A 261 -8.59 10.13 26.11
N PHE A 262 -9.26 9.34 25.28
CA PHE A 262 -9.11 7.90 25.20
C PHE A 262 -8.54 7.51 23.83
N LYS A 263 -7.35 6.90 23.81
CA LYS A 263 -6.70 6.48 22.58
C LYS A 263 -6.34 5.00 22.64
N PRO A 264 -7.08 4.10 21.98
CA PRO A 264 -6.63 2.73 21.78
C PRO A 264 -5.45 2.69 20.82
N GLY A 265 -4.40 1.95 21.14
CA GLY A 265 -3.31 1.66 20.22
C GLY A 265 -3.63 0.46 19.34
N MET A 266 -4.23 -0.59 19.94
CA MET A 266 -4.82 -1.69 19.20
C MET A 266 -6.30 -1.36 18.94
N THR A 267 -6.60 -1.08 17.67
CA THR A 267 -7.92 -0.60 17.25
C THR A 267 -8.83 -1.72 16.74
N TYR A 268 -8.32 -2.93 16.58
CA TYR A 268 -9.15 -4.12 16.36
C TYR A 268 -8.48 -5.37 16.98
N PRO A 269 -9.23 -6.16 17.79
CA PRO A 269 -10.50 -5.80 18.40
C PRO A 269 -10.34 -4.67 19.42
N LEU A 270 -11.32 -3.76 19.50
CA LEU A 270 -11.28 -2.58 20.38
C LEU A 270 -11.41 -2.95 21.87
N PRO A 271 -10.80 -2.17 22.79
CA PRO A 271 -10.95 -2.31 24.25
C PRO A 271 -12.26 -1.63 24.69
N LEU A 272 -13.40 -2.28 24.41
CA LEU A 272 -14.72 -1.67 24.53
C LEU A 272 -15.16 -1.41 25.97
N GLU A 273 -14.74 -2.24 26.94
CA GLU A 273 -15.11 -2.04 28.34
C GLU A 273 -14.36 -0.83 28.94
N ARG A 274 -13.06 -0.66 28.60
CA ARG A 274 -12.31 0.55 28.99
C ARG A 274 -12.87 1.80 28.31
N MET A 275 -13.28 1.68 27.04
CA MET A 275 -13.89 2.79 26.31
C MET A 275 -15.24 3.17 26.92
N ARG A 276 -16.07 2.20 27.36
CA ARG A 276 -17.32 2.41 28.07
C ARG A 276 -17.08 3.17 29.38
N ALA A 277 -16.18 2.66 30.21
CA ALA A 277 -15.83 3.27 31.48
C ALA A 277 -15.29 4.69 31.33
N PHE A 278 -14.61 4.98 30.22
CA PHE A 278 -14.19 6.36 29.88
C PHE A 278 -15.38 7.23 29.49
N ALA A 279 -16.26 6.75 28.59
CA ALA A 279 -17.39 7.51 28.10
C ALA A 279 -18.40 7.87 29.19
N GLU A 280 -18.55 7.01 30.21
CA GLU A 280 -19.43 7.23 31.37
C GLU A 280 -18.91 8.30 32.36
N ARG A 281 -17.65 8.73 32.24
CA ARG A 281 -17.04 9.74 33.12
C ARG A 281 -17.06 11.16 32.54
N VAL A 282 -17.60 11.34 31.35
CA VAL A 282 -17.64 12.64 30.67
C VAL A 282 -19.07 12.98 30.25
N ASP A 283 -19.39 14.28 30.25
CA ASP A 283 -20.73 14.76 29.90
C ASP A 283 -21.03 14.56 28.41
N LEU A 284 -20.02 14.73 27.56
CA LEU A 284 -20.11 14.51 26.11
C LEU A 284 -18.90 13.71 25.64
N CYS A 285 -19.13 12.52 25.11
CA CYS A 285 -18.12 11.71 24.43
C CYS A 285 -18.20 11.91 22.91
N VAL A 286 -17.07 12.28 22.27
CA VAL A 286 -16.96 12.54 20.83
C VAL A 286 -15.84 11.72 20.24
N ALA A 287 -16.06 11.11 19.06
CA ALA A 287 -14.98 10.47 18.30
C ALA A 287 -14.35 11.46 17.32
N ILE A 288 -13.02 11.50 17.29
CA ILE A 288 -12.22 12.22 16.31
C ILE A 288 -11.33 11.20 15.59
N GLU A 289 -11.69 10.86 14.37
CA GLU A 289 -11.03 9.87 13.52
C GLU A 289 -11.05 10.31 12.05
N GLU A 290 -10.03 9.95 11.27
CA GLU A 290 -10.01 10.17 9.82
C GLU A 290 -10.92 9.18 9.11
N GLY A 291 -11.40 9.57 7.93
CA GLY A 291 -12.25 8.71 7.09
C GLY A 291 -13.62 8.41 7.70
N ASP A 292 -14.05 7.17 7.57
CA ASP A 292 -15.35 6.67 7.99
C ASP A 292 -15.49 6.50 9.51
N PRO A 293 -16.72 6.45 10.04
CA PRO A 293 -16.98 6.40 11.49
C PRO A 293 -16.75 4.99 12.08
N TYR A 294 -15.55 4.46 11.99
CA TYR A 294 -15.19 3.12 12.48
C TYR A 294 -15.27 3.01 14.01
N LEU A 295 -14.64 3.95 14.73
CA LEU A 295 -14.68 3.98 16.20
C LEU A 295 -16.10 4.25 16.71
N VAL A 296 -16.80 5.17 16.07
CA VAL A 296 -18.18 5.52 16.40
C VAL A 296 -19.13 4.33 16.23
N GLU A 297 -19.08 3.65 15.08
CA GLU A 297 -19.95 2.51 14.81
C GLU A 297 -19.65 1.35 15.77
N SER A 298 -18.38 1.07 16.00
CA SER A 298 -17.96 0.02 16.92
C SER A 298 -18.42 0.30 18.35
N ALA A 299 -18.26 1.53 18.84
CA ALA A 299 -18.72 1.96 20.16
C ALA A 299 -20.25 1.90 20.27
N ARG A 300 -20.98 2.42 19.29
CA ARG A 300 -22.47 2.39 19.27
C ARG A 300 -23.01 0.96 19.24
N ASN A 301 -22.42 0.09 18.45
CA ASN A 301 -22.79 -1.33 18.41
C ASN A 301 -22.58 -2.05 19.76
N ALA A 302 -21.65 -1.55 20.57
CA ALA A 302 -21.45 -1.99 21.96
C ALA A 302 -22.34 -1.25 22.98
N GLY A 303 -23.24 -0.36 22.56
CA GLY A 303 -24.12 0.42 23.42
C GLY A 303 -23.42 1.56 24.17
N ILE A 304 -22.28 2.05 23.66
CA ILE A 304 -21.55 3.20 24.22
C ILE A 304 -22.08 4.48 23.57
N ALA A 305 -22.48 5.45 24.39
CA ALA A 305 -22.93 6.75 23.93
C ALA A 305 -21.76 7.59 23.42
N ILE A 306 -21.69 7.80 22.12
CA ILE A 306 -20.62 8.58 21.47
C ILE A 306 -21.16 9.36 20.29
N LYS A 307 -20.71 10.61 20.16
CA LYS A 307 -21.06 11.51 19.06
C LYS A 307 -20.03 11.37 17.93
N ASP A 308 -20.51 11.36 16.71
CA ASP A 308 -19.70 11.39 15.50
C ASP A 308 -19.29 12.83 15.14
N LYS A 309 -18.20 12.97 14.38
CA LYS A 309 -17.87 14.22 13.69
C LYS A 309 -18.91 14.54 12.61
N PRO A 310 -19.13 15.82 12.29
CA PRO A 310 -20.02 16.19 11.19
C PRO A 310 -19.55 15.63 9.84
N GLU A 311 -20.49 15.32 8.94
CA GLU A 311 -20.26 14.76 7.61
C GLU A 311 -19.23 15.55 6.78
N ALA A 312 -19.24 16.89 6.87
CA ALA A 312 -18.29 17.76 6.17
C ALA A 312 -16.81 17.46 6.48
N TYR A 313 -16.52 16.83 7.62
CA TYR A 313 -15.15 16.49 8.05
C TYR A 313 -14.78 15.02 7.82
N ARG A 314 -15.56 14.27 7.06
CA ARG A 314 -15.22 12.89 6.68
C ARG A 314 -14.24 12.81 5.52
N PHE A 315 -14.10 13.88 4.75
CA PHE A 315 -13.28 13.93 3.56
C PHE A 315 -11.89 14.52 3.86
N GLY A 316 -10.86 13.81 3.45
CA GLY A 316 -9.48 14.27 3.56
C GLY A 316 -8.88 14.16 4.96
N GLU A 317 -7.60 14.54 5.05
CA GLU A 317 -6.87 14.57 6.33
C GLU A 317 -7.54 15.49 7.35
N LEU A 318 -7.55 15.08 8.61
CA LEU A 318 -7.80 15.97 9.71
C LEU A 318 -6.54 16.78 10.05
N SER A 319 -6.77 17.95 10.62
CA SER A 319 -5.74 18.85 11.12
C SER A 319 -6.15 19.45 12.46
N VAL A 320 -5.22 20.05 13.15
CA VAL A 320 -5.50 20.77 14.42
C VAL A 320 -6.63 21.78 14.24
N ALA A 321 -6.63 22.53 13.12
CA ALA A 321 -7.67 23.51 12.82
C ALA A 321 -9.05 22.84 12.61
N ARG A 322 -9.09 21.74 11.86
CA ARG A 322 -10.33 20.97 11.61
C ARG A 322 -10.85 20.36 12.91
N VAL A 323 -9.99 19.80 13.75
CA VAL A 323 -10.38 19.28 15.08
C VAL A 323 -11.00 20.37 15.95
N ARG A 324 -10.40 21.58 16.02
CA ARG A 324 -11.01 22.72 16.74
C ARG A 324 -12.40 23.06 16.22
N ARG A 325 -12.60 23.07 14.91
CA ARG A 325 -13.91 23.34 14.30
C ARG A 325 -14.93 22.24 14.65
N ILE A 326 -14.55 20.97 14.58
CA ILE A 326 -15.41 19.83 14.94
C ILE A 326 -15.90 19.96 16.38
N VAL A 327 -14.96 20.18 17.32
CA VAL A 327 -15.27 20.27 18.76
C VAL A 327 -16.18 21.49 19.06
N ASN A 328 -15.96 22.60 18.36
CA ASN A 328 -16.79 23.81 18.51
C ASN A 328 -18.11 23.76 17.70
N GLY A 329 -18.36 22.68 16.96
CA GLY A 329 -19.56 22.56 16.11
C GLY A 329 -19.60 23.55 14.94
N ASP A 330 -18.44 24.04 14.49
CA ASP A 330 -18.33 24.99 13.38
C ASP A 330 -18.49 24.27 12.03
N LEU A 331 -19.59 24.55 11.35
CA LEU A 331 -19.92 24.03 10.02
C LEU A 331 -19.79 25.11 8.92
N SER A 332 -19.21 26.26 9.23
CA SER A 332 -18.96 27.29 8.22
C SER A 332 -18.00 26.75 7.13
N PRO A 333 -18.08 27.23 5.89
CA PRO A 333 -17.19 26.77 4.82
C PRO A 333 -15.72 26.86 5.20
N GLU A 334 -14.95 25.81 4.89
CA GLU A 334 -13.50 25.83 5.10
C GLU A 334 -12.83 26.79 4.10
N PRO A 335 -11.73 27.46 4.51
CA PRO A 335 -10.92 28.23 3.59
C PRO A 335 -10.49 27.34 2.41
N LYS A 336 -10.71 27.79 1.18
CA LYS A 336 -10.22 27.07 0.02
C LYS A 336 -8.69 27.02 0.05
N PRO A 337 -8.08 25.85 -0.14
CA PRO A 337 -6.63 25.77 -0.25
C PRO A 337 -6.14 26.63 -1.42
N VAL A 338 -5.02 27.29 -1.24
CA VAL A 338 -4.37 28.01 -2.35
C VAL A 338 -3.98 26.96 -3.39
N PRO A 339 -4.43 27.10 -4.66
CA PRO A 339 -4.06 26.14 -5.69
C PRO A 339 -2.54 26.05 -5.84
N GLY A 340 -1.96 24.87 -5.63
CA GLY A 340 -0.57 24.59 -5.94
C GLY A 340 -0.35 24.55 -7.45
N LYS A 341 0.92 24.44 -7.88
CA LYS A 341 1.24 24.15 -9.27
C LYS A 341 0.68 22.77 -9.63
N PRO A 342 -0.17 22.64 -10.68
CA PRO A 342 -0.69 21.34 -11.07
C PRO A 342 0.46 20.39 -11.44
N PRO A 343 0.34 19.11 -11.12
CA PRO A 343 1.31 18.12 -11.54
C PRO A 343 1.39 18.08 -13.08
N ALA A 344 2.57 17.79 -13.62
CA ALA A 344 2.78 17.70 -15.06
C ALA A 344 3.86 16.68 -15.39
N LEU A 345 3.79 16.08 -16.57
CA LEU A 345 4.88 15.27 -17.09
C LEU A 345 6.18 16.11 -17.18
N CYS A 346 7.29 15.57 -16.74
CA CYS A 346 8.59 16.22 -16.76
C CYS A 346 8.92 16.79 -18.15
N PRO A 347 9.61 17.95 -18.26
CA PRO A 347 10.13 18.41 -19.54
C PRO A 347 11.03 17.33 -20.18
N GLY A 348 10.78 16.99 -21.45
CA GLY A 348 11.53 15.95 -22.17
C GLY A 348 11.16 14.50 -21.82
N CYS A 349 10.15 14.28 -20.98
CA CYS A 349 9.66 12.94 -20.66
C CYS A 349 9.21 12.20 -21.95
N PRO A 350 9.63 10.94 -22.17
CA PRO A 350 9.25 10.19 -23.37
C PRO A 350 7.73 9.99 -23.52
N HIS A 351 7.01 9.93 -22.44
CA HIS A 351 5.55 9.80 -22.45
C HIS A 351 4.84 10.97 -23.16
N ARG A 352 5.46 12.16 -23.20
CA ARG A 352 4.92 13.34 -23.89
C ARG A 352 4.74 13.10 -25.38
N THR A 353 5.71 12.48 -26.03
CA THR A 353 5.63 12.13 -27.46
C THR A 353 4.50 11.14 -27.71
N VAL A 354 4.39 10.12 -26.87
CA VAL A 354 3.33 9.10 -26.99
C VAL A 354 1.95 9.75 -26.91
N PHE A 355 1.68 10.59 -25.89
CA PHE A 355 0.37 11.23 -25.75
C PHE A 355 0.06 12.25 -26.83
N ASN A 356 1.05 12.94 -27.38
CA ASN A 356 0.87 13.79 -28.56
C ASN A 356 0.40 12.96 -29.78
N VAL A 357 1.01 11.80 -30.01
CA VAL A 357 0.62 10.89 -31.10
C VAL A 357 -0.79 10.33 -30.89
N LEU A 358 -1.10 9.84 -29.68
CA LEU A 358 -2.43 9.31 -29.37
C LEU A 358 -3.53 10.36 -29.54
N ARG A 359 -3.26 11.60 -29.14
CA ARG A 359 -4.18 12.73 -29.35
C ARG A 359 -4.34 13.05 -30.84
N HIS A 360 -3.24 13.12 -31.59
CA HIS A 360 -3.28 13.42 -33.02
C HIS A 360 -4.06 12.36 -33.81
N LEU A 361 -3.92 11.09 -33.45
CA LEU A 361 -4.66 9.98 -34.03
C LEU A 361 -6.10 9.85 -33.50
N ASP A 362 -6.55 10.75 -32.63
CA ASP A 362 -7.89 10.77 -32.02
C ASP A 362 -8.23 9.41 -31.36
N CYS A 363 -7.26 8.83 -30.66
CA CYS A 363 -7.44 7.55 -29.97
C CYS A 363 -8.38 7.68 -28.77
N ILE A 364 -9.11 6.61 -28.47
CA ILE A 364 -9.80 6.41 -27.19
C ILE A 364 -8.83 5.63 -26.29
N VAL A 365 -8.28 6.31 -25.29
CA VAL A 365 -7.19 5.78 -24.47
C VAL A 365 -7.70 5.21 -23.17
N SER A 366 -7.65 3.88 -23.06
CA SER A 366 -7.79 3.18 -21.78
C SER A 366 -6.45 3.20 -21.07
N GLY A 367 -6.30 4.11 -20.10
CA GLY A 367 -5.07 4.35 -19.37
C GLY A 367 -4.95 3.57 -18.08
N ASP A 368 -3.78 3.65 -17.47
CA ASP A 368 -3.42 2.93 -16.25
C ASP A 368 -2.67 3.83 -15.25
N ILE A 369 -2.32 3.28 -14.08
CA ILE A 369 -1.69 3.98 -12.97
C ILE A 369 -0.18 4.10 -13.18
N GLY A 370 0.34 5.32 -13.14
CA GLY A 370 1.75 5.65 -13.24
C GLY A 370 1.96 7.13 -13.58
N CYS A 371 3.21 7.58 -13.77
CA CYS A 371 3.50 8.96 -14.18
C CYS A 371 2.72 9.38 -15.42
N TYR A 372 2.48 8.45 -16.32
CA TYR A 372 1.75 8.66 -17.57
C TYR A 372 0.26 8.95 -17.37
N SER A 373 -0.33 8.70 -16.19
CA SER A 373 -1.68 9.15 -15.87
C SER A 373 -1.84 10.68 -16.01
N LEU A 374 -0.73 11.42 -15.91
CA LEU A 374 -0.70 12.87 -16.17
C LEU A 374 -0.93 13.24 -17.64
N GLY A 375 -0.99 12.28 -18.55
CA GLY A 375 -1.46 12.48 -19.93
C GLY A 375 -2.92 12.91 -20.04
N VAL A 376 -3.72 12.79 -18.96
CA VAL A 376 -5.08 13.33 -18.87
C VAL A 376 -5.11 14.86 -18.80
N LEU A 377 -4.01 15.47 -18.35
CA LEU A 377 -3.93 16.92 -18.14
C LEU A 377 -3.48 17.67 -19.40
N PRO A 378 -3.81 18.97 -19.53
CA PRO A 378 -3.25 19.81 -20.58
C PRO A 378 -1.72 19.78 -20.59
N PRO A 379 -1.10 19.85 -21.78
CA PRO A 379 -1.68 20.06 -23.11
C PRO A 379 -2.11 18.76 -23.81
N PHE A 380 -1.98 17.58 -23.19
CA PHE A 380 -2.21 16.29 -23.84
C PHE A 380 -3.70 15.96 -23.93
N GLU A 381 -4.39 15.91 -22.79
CA GLU A 381 -5.81 15.53 -22.69
C GLU A 381 -6.11 14.26 -23.50
N ALA A 382 -5.22 13.27 -23.39
CA ALA A 382 -5.19 12.06 -24.21
C ALA A 382 -5.29 10.79 -23.37
N MET A 383 -6.16 10.80 -22.36
CA MET A 383 -6.50 9.64 -21.56
C MET A 383 -7.98 9.73 -21.18
N ASP A 384 -8.78 8.71 -21.54
CA ASP A 384 -10.24 8.71 -21.38
C ASP A 384 -10.71 7.91 -20.16
N THR A 385 -9.97 6.86 -19.76
CA THR A 385 -10.31 6.04 -18.58
C THR A 385 -9.09 5.72 -17.75
N LEU A 386 -9.29 5.63 -16.42
CA LEU A 386 -8.28 5.18 -15.46
C LEU A 386 -9.01 4.60 -14.24
N VAL A 387 -8.75 3.33 -13.88
CA VAL A 387 -9.47 2.64 -12.81
C VAL A 387 -8.50 2.18 -11.71
N CYS A 388 -7.68 1.17 -11.99
CA CYS A 388 -6.68 0.61 -11.07
C CYS A 388 -5.52 0.01 -11.84
N MET A 389 -4.46 -0.40 -11.14
CA MET A 389 -3.26 -0.97 -11.78
C MET A 389 -3.60 -2.22 -12.60
N GLY A 390 -3.24 -2.20 -13.87
CA GLY A 390 -3.48 -3.27 -14.85
C GLY A 390 -4.84 -3.22 -15.53
N ALA A 391 -5.74 -2.34 -15.13
CA ALA A 391 -7.11 -2.29 -15.65
C ALA A 391 -7.21 -1.79 -17.10
N SER A 392 -6.20 -1.09 -17.61
CA SER A 392 -6.23 -0.51 -18.97
C SER A 392 -6.51 -1.55 -20.04
N ILE A 393 -5.95 -2.75 -19.93
CA ILE A 393 -6.17 -3.82 -20.90
C ILE A 393 -7.62 -4.29 -20.84
N GLY A 394 -8.11 -4.70 -19.66
CA GLY A 394 -9.47 -5.20 -19.49
C GLY A 394 -10.54 -4.19 -19.89
N VAL A 395 -10.38 -2.92 -19.48
CA VAL A 395 -11.30 -1.83 -19.84
C VAL A 395 -11.27 -1.58 -21.36
N GLY A 396 -10.07 -1.53 -21.96
CA GLY A 396 -9.92 -1.37 -23.41
C GLY A 396 -10.55 -2.50 -24.21
N LEU A 397 -10.39 -3.75 -23.75
CA LEU A 397 -11.04 -4.93 -24.37
C LEU A 397 -12.57 -4.81 -24.24
N GLY A 398 -13.07 -4.46 -23.05
CA GLY A 398 -14.51 -4.26 -22.85
C GLY A 398 -15.11 -3.21 -23.79
N LEU A 399 -14.41 -2.07 -23.97
CA LEU A 399 -14.80 -1.04 -24.93
C LEU A 399 -14.83 -1.59 -26.37
N ARG A 400 -13.78 -2.32 -26.78
CA ARG A 400 -13.69 -2.87 -28.14
C ARG A 400 -14.77 -3.92 -28.45
N HIS A 401 -15.24 -4.66 -27.45
CA HIS A 401 -16.31 -5.64 -27.65
C HIS A 401 -17.69 -5.04 -27.89
N VAL A 402 -17.94 -3.81 -27.40
CA VAL A 402 -19.30 -3.23 -27.41
C VAL A 402 -19.44 -1.99 -28.30
N LEU A 403 -18.36 -1.29 -28.61
CA LEU A 403 -18.40 -0.11 -29.46
C LEU A 403 -18.63 -0.47 -30.92
N PRO A 404 -19.26 0.43 -31.72
CA PRO A 404 -19.30 0.31 -33.16
C PRO A 404 -17.87 0.17 -33.73
N PRO A 405 -17.65 -0.61 -34.82
CA PRO A 405 -16.30 -0.94 -35.32
C PRO A 405 -15.40 0.27 -35.58
N GLU A 406 -15.97 1.40 -36.01
CA GLU A 406 -15.22 2.63 -36.27
C GLU A 406 -14.63 3.24 -34.98
N GLN A 407 -15.39 3.25 -33.89
CA GLN A 407 -14.93 3.71 -32.60
C GLN A 407 -14.03 2.65 -31.92
N ALA A 408 -14.41 1.38 -32.01
CA ALA A 408 -13.64 0.27 -31.44
C ALA A 408 -12.19 0.27 -31.94
N ARG A 409 -11.94 0.50 -33.25
CA ARG A 409 -10.61 0.57 -33.82
C ARG A 409 -9.74 1.70 -33.26
N ARG A 410 -10.32 2.72 -32.66
CA ARG A 410 -9.60 3.84 -32.03
C ARG A 410 -9.19 3.55 -30.58
N VAL A 411 -9.69 2.47 -29.97
CA VAL A 411 -9.38 2.12 -28.57
C VAL A 411 -7.95 1.58 -28.47
N VAL A 412 -7.15 2.18 -27.58
CA VAL A 412 -5.79 1.77 -27.24
C VAL A 412 -5.68 1.57 -25.73
N SER A 413 -5.13 0.46 -25.29
CA SER A 413 -4.72 0.29 -23.88
C SER A 413 -3.30 0.76 -23.68
N VAL A 414 -3.09 1.66 -22.71
CA VAL A 414 -1.78 2.24 -22.38
C VAL A 414 -1.42 1.85 -20.95
N ILE A 415 -0.25 1.23 -20.77
CA ILE A 415 0.20 0.71 -19.49
C ILE A 415 1.71 0.92 -19.32
N GLY A 416 2.18 1.23 -18.12
CA GLY A 416 3.62 1.29 -17.81
C GLY A 416 4.23 -0.09 -17.60
N ASP A 417 5.55 -0.19 -17.72
CA ASP A 417 6.33 -1.42 -17.56
C ASP A 417 6.13 -2.11 -16.20
N SER A 418 6.26 -1.39 -15.11
CA SER A 418 6.02 -1.90 -13.75
C SER A 418 4.56 -2.35 -13.59
N THR A 419 3.60 -1.55 -14.04
CA THR A 419 2.17 -1.86 -13.96
C THR A 419 1.79 -3.05 -14.85
N PHE A 420 2.46 -3.23 -15.99
CA PHE A 420 2.29 -4.41 -16.84
C PHE A 420 2.70 -5.69 -16.10
N VAL A 421 3.82 -5.68 -15.38
CA VAL A 421 4.23 -6.82 -14.55
C VAL A 421 3.28 -7.02 -13.37
N HIS A 422 2.81 -5.92 -12.75
CA HIS A 422 1.94 -5.97 -11.58
C HIS A 422 0.63 -6.73 -11.85
N SER A 423 -0.10 -6.34 -12.90
CA SER A 423 -1.42 -6.93 -13.22
C SER A 423 -1.74 -7.01 -14.72
N GLY A 424 -0.89 -6.46 -15.59
CA GLY A 424 -1.13 -6.45 -17.04
C GLY A 424 -0.93 -7.81 -17.71
N LEU A 425 -0.13 -8.71 -17.12
CA LEU A 425 0.12 -10.05 -17.67
C LEU A 425 -1.17 -10.88 -17.81
N THR A 426 -2.06 -10.81 -16.82
CA THR A 426 -3.37 -11.47 -16.88
C THR A 426 -4.30 -10.81 -17.90
N GLY A 427 -4.22 -9.48 -18.04
CA GLY A 427 -4.91 -8.74 -19.09
C GLY A 427 -4.44 -9.12 -20.49
N LEU A 428 -3.13 -9.35 -20.68
CA LEU A 428 -2.59 -9.85 -21.94
C LEU A 428 -3.09 -11.26 -22.26
N ALA A 429 -3.19 -12.13 -21.25
CA ALA A 429 -3.77 -13.46 -21.42
C ALA A 429 -5.25 -13.37 -21.87
N GLU A 430 -6.04 -12.48 -21.27
CA GLU A 430 -7.43 -12.22 -21.67
C GLU A 430 -7.53 -11.70 -23.11
N MET A 431 -6.66 -10.77 -23.49
CA MET A 431 -6.59 -10.20 -24.83
C MET A 431 -6.38 -11.28 -25.90
N VAL A 432 -5.57 -12.30 -25.60
CA VAL A 432 -5.30 -13.43 -26.52
C VAL A 432 -6.42 -14.47 -26.47
N TYR A 433 -6.97 -14.73 -25.29
CA TYR A 433 -7.97 -15.77 -25.08
C TYR A 433 -9.35 -15.37 -25.63
N ASN A 434 -9.74 -14.09 -25.43
CA ASN A 434 -10.99 -13.52 -25.90
C ASN A 434 -10.74 -12.28 -26.81
N PRO A 435 -10.17 -12.47 -28.02
CA PRO A 435 -9.80 -11.35 -28.88
C PRO A 435 -11.05 -10.61 -29.38
N PRO A 436 -11.09 -9.26 -29.29
CA PRO A 436 -12.20 -8.52 -29.89
C PRO A 436 -12.16 -8.60 -31.43
N PRO A 437 -13.33 -8.51 -32.10
CA PRO A 437 -13.41 -8.67 -33.58
C PRO A 437 -12.58 -7.64 -34.36
N THR A 438 -12.26 -6.51 -33.75
CA THR A 438 -11.48 -5.42 -34.37
C THR A 438 -9.99 -5.48 -34.04
N GLY A 439 -9.50 -6.58 -33.46
CA GLY A 439 -8.17 -6.64 -32.86
C GLY A 439 -8.03 -5.72 -31.64
N HIS A 440 -6.82 -5.50 -31.15
CA HIS A 440 -6.53 -4.55 -30.06
C HIS A 440 -5.07 -4.10 -30.08
N VAL A 441 -4.84 -2.84 -29.72
CA VAL A 441 -3.48 -2.29 -29.56
C VAL A 441 -3.20 -2.11 -28.07
N LEU A 442 -2.19 -2.83 -27.59
CA LEU A 442 -1.61 -2.66 -26.27
C LEU A 442 -0.30 -1.87 -26.39
N LEU A 443 -0.20 -0.73 -25.75
CA LEU A 443 0.97 0.13 -25.75
C LEU A 443 1.62 0.11 -24.36
N ILE A 444 2.81 -0.50 -24.26
CA ILE A 444 3.60 -0.52 -23.02
C ILE A 444 4.58 0.67 -23.04
N LEU A 445 4.53 1.51 -22.01
CA LEU A 445 5.46 2.60 -21.78
C LEU A 445 6.61 2.07 -20.90
N ASP A 446 7.67 1.60 -21.56
CA ASP A 446 8.83 0.98 -20.89
C ASP A 446 9.89 2.05 -20.60
N ASN A 447 9.91 2.52 -19.35
CA ASN A 447 10.85 3.54 -18.91
C ASN A 447 11.94 3.01 -17.95
N GLY A 448 11.98 1.68 -17.72
CA GLY A 448 13.02 0.99 -16.99
C GLY A 448 12.99 1.20 -15.47
N THR A 449 11.86 1.66 -14.90
CA THR A 449 11.74 1.87 -13.45
C THR A 449 10.30 2.16 -13.00
N THR A 450 9.97 1.89 -11.74
CA THR A 450 8.74 2.35 -11.09
C THR A 450 8.89 3.82 -10.68
N ALA A 451 8.79 4.73 -11.66
CA ALA A 451 9.21 6.13 -11.50
C ALA A 451 8.39 6.93 -10.49
N MET A 452 7.07 6.69 -10.39
CA MET A 452 6.14 7.52 -9.61
C MET A 452 6.42 7.47 -8.10
N THR A 453 6.87 6.34 -7.59
CA THR A 453 7.07 6.10 -6.15
C THR A 453 8.50 6.26 -5.68
N GLY A 454 9.44 6.62 -6.57
CA GLY A 454 10.83 6.86 -6.23
C GLY A 454 11.86 6.06 -7.03
N MET A 455 11.48 5.57 -8.22
CA MET A 455 12.39 4.88 -9.16
C MET A 455 12.80 3.47 -8.70
N GLN A 456 11.88 2.72 -8.09
CA GLN A 456 12.13 1.36 -7.63
C GLN A 456 12.31 0.37 -8.79
N GLU A 457 12.98 -0.72 -8.46
CA GLU A 457 13.18 -1.84 -9.37
C GLU A 457 11.93 -2.75 -9.45
N HIS A 458 11.78 -3.42 -10.59
CA HIS A 458 10.73 -4.39 -10.85
C HIS A 458 11.24 -5.49 -11.79
N PRO A 459 10.54 -6.62 -11.99
CA PRO A 459 11.07 -7.73 -12.80
C PRO A 459 11.49 -7.35 -14.23
N GLY A 460 10.91 -6.32 -14.84
CA GLY A 460 11.30 -5.80 -16.16
C GLY A 460 12.61 -5.04 -16.17
N THR A 461 13.14 -4.58 -15.02
CA THR A 461 14.44 -3.91 -14.94
C THR A 461 15.60 -4.91 -14.89
N GLY A 462 15.37 -6.12 -14.36
CA GLY A 462 16.40 -7.14 -14.14
C GLY A 462 17.35 -6.82 -12.99
N ARG A 463 16.89 -6.04 -12.01
CA ARG A 463 17.63 -5.69 -10.79
C ARG A 463 16.76 -5.94 -9.56
N THR A 464 17.41 -6.28 -8.43
CA THR A 464 16.80 -6.48 -7.12
C THR A 464 16.60 -5.13 -6.40
N LEU A 465 15.97 -5.11 -5.22
CA LEU A 465 15.75 -3.91 -4.42
C LEU A 465 17.06 -3.15 -4.14
N ASP A 466 18.14 -3.86 -3.89
CA ASP A 466 19.51 -3.37 -3.68
C ASP A 466 20.30 -3.14 -5.00
N HIS A 467 19.60 -3.06 -6.14
CA HIS A 467 20.11 -2.80 -7.48
C HIS A 467 21.09 -3.85 -8.06
N HIS A 468 21.17 -5.03 -7.47
CA HIS A 468 21.96 -6.12 -8.02
C HIS A 468 21.28 -6.79 -9.20
N LYS A 469 22.09 -7.20 -10.19
CA LYS A 469 21.60 -7.89 -11.37
C LYS A 469 20.92 -9.22 -11.03
N THR A 470 19.75 -9.44 -11.61
CA THR A 470 18.97 -10.66 -11.49
C THR A 470 18.30 -11.02 -12.82
N GLY A 471 17.40 -11.99 -12.83
CA GLY A 471 16.62 -12.35 -14.02
C GLY A 471 15.76 -11.17 -14.49
N LYS A 472 15.72 -10.93 -15.79
CA LYS A 472 14.94 -9.87 -16.43
C LYS A 472 13.74 -10.48 -17.17
N LEU A 473 12.56 -9.93 -16.91
CA LEU A 473 11.37 -10.22 -17.69
C LEU A 473 11.41 -9.39 -18.99
N VAL A 474 11.53 -10.05 -20.13
CA VAL A 474 11.55 -9.42 -21.45
C VAL A 474 10.13 -9.42 -21.99
N PHE A 475 9.50 -8.26 -22.13
CA PHE A 475 8.08 -8.11 -22.44
C PHE A 475 7.71 -8.66 -23.81
N GLU A 476 8.56 -8.42 -24.83
CA GLU A 476 8.39 -8.96 -26.17
C GLU A 476 8.43 -10.50 -26.21
N ASP A 477 9.25 -11.13 -25.38
CA ASP A 477 9.33 -12.60 -25.31
C ASP A 477 8.11 -13.20 -24.60
N VAL A 478 7.65 -12.54 -23.53
CA VAL A 478 6.40 -12.92 -22.86
C VAL A 478 5.22 -12.82 -23.81
N ALA A 479 5.07 -11.72 -24.51
CA ALA A 479 3.97 -11.52 -25.45
C ALA A 479 4.02 -12.54 -26.60
N ARG A 480 5.21 -12.83 -27.11
CA ARG A 480 5.41 -13.85 -28.15
C ARG A 480 5.02 -15.25 -27.64
N ALA A 481 5.43 -15.60 -26.43
CA ALA A 481 5.09 -16.88 -25.79
C ALA A 481 3.58 -17.00 -25.53
N MET A 482 2.88 -15.90 -25.28
CA MET A 482 1.43 -15.86 -25.12
C MET A 482 0.66 -15.88 -26.45
N GLY A 483 1.33 -15.73 -27.61
CA GLY A 483 0.71 -15.84 -28.93
C GLY A 483 0.52 -14.52 -29.68
N ILE A 484 0.97 -13.39 -29.16
CA ILE A 484 1.01 -12.14 -29.91
C ILE A 484 2.10 -12.25 -31.00
N ARG A 485 1.73 -11.96 -32.25
CA ARG A 485 2.64 -12.02 -33.40
C ARG A 485 3.12 -10.67 -33.85
N ASN A 486 2.27 -9.66 -33.73
CA ASN A 486 2.55 -8.29 -34.17
C ASN A 486 3.11 -7.51 -32.96
N ILE A 487 4.45 -7.51 -32.82
CA ILE A 487 5.19 -6.94 -31.68
C ILE A 487 6.22 -5.96 -32.21
N HIS A 488 6.17 -4.72 -31.71
CA HIS A 488 7.08 -3.65 -32.09
C HIS A 488 7.72 -3.02 -30.85
N VAL A 489 9.03 -2.73 -30.94
CA VAL A 489 9.79 -2.02 -29.92
C VAL A 489 10.40 -0.79 -30.56
N MET A 490 10.10 0.41 -30.03
CA MET A 490 10.59 1.66 -30.60
C MET A 490 10.81 2.73 -29.53
N ASP A 491 11.83 3.56 -29.69
CA ASP A 491 11.97 4.79 -28.92
C ASP A 491 11.14 5.89 -29.59
N PRO A 492 10.05 6.35 -28.95
CA PRO A 492 9.15 7.33 -29.57
C PRO A 492 9.77 8.73 -29.73
N THR A 493 10.92 8.98 -29.06
CA THR A 493 11.57 10.30 -29.07
C THR A 493 12.58 10.46 -30.20
N LEU A 494 13.04 9.37 -30.81
CA LEU A 494 14.02 9.40 -31.89
C LEU A 494 13.38 9.81 -33.23
N ASP A 495 12.19 9.27 -33.51
CA ASP A 495 11.42 9.55 -34.70
C ASP A 495 9.91 9.52 -34.37
N PRO A 496 9.35 10.65 -33.95
CA PRO A 496 7.93 10.76 -33.61
C PRO A 496 6.98 10.43 -34.78
N ASP A 497 7.37 10.81 -36.01
CA ASP A 497 6.52 10.57 -37.18
C ASP A 497 6.48 9.09 -37.54
N ALA A 498 7.61 8.40 -37.47
CA ALA A 498 7.64 6.93 -37.65
C ALA A 498 6.87 6.19 -36.53
N PHE A 499 6.93 6.70 -35.29
CA PHE A 499 6.15 6.15 -34.19
C PHE A 499 4.64 6.32 -34.39
N GLU A 500 4.21 7.48 -34.88
CA GLU A 500 2.82 7.75 -35.24
C GLU A 500 2.35 6.82 -36.36
N ALA A 501 3.14 6.69 -37.42
CA ALA A 501 2.85 5.78 -38.54
C ALA A 501 2.71 4.31 -38.07
N LEU A 502 3.57 3.87 -37.14
CA LEU A 502 3.51 2.56 -36.54
C LEU A 502 2.20 2.33 -35.76
N VAL A 503 1.87 3.27 -34.84
CA VAL A 503 0.63 3.16 -34.04
C VAL A 503 -0.59 3.13 -34.95
N LYS A 504 -0.64 3.99 -35.96
CA LYS A 504 -1.70 4.04 -36.96
C LYS A 504 -1.82 2.71 -37.71
N SER A 505 -0.71 2.14 -38.16
CA SER A 505 -0.70 0.83 -38.84
C SER A 505 -1.26 -0.28 -37.95
N CYS A 506 -0.90 -0.30 -36.66
CA CYS A 506 -1.46 -1.26 -35.68
C CYS A 506 -2.97 -1.10 -35.49
N LEU A 507 -3.45 0.15 -35.43
CA LEU A 507 -4.90 0.44 -35.31
C LEU A 507 -5.69 -0.03 -36.55
N ASP A 508 -5.11 0.17 -37.73
CA ASP A 508 -5.75 -0.17 -39.00
C ASP A 508 -5.68 -1.68 -39.31
N SER A 509 -4.74 -2.43 -38.74
CA SER A 509 -4.50 -3.85 -39.02
C SER A 509 -5.68 -4.76 -38.65
N GLY A 510 -6.44 -4.43 -37.61
CA GLY A 510 -7.47 -5.30 -37.06
C GLY A 510 -6.94 -6.54 -36.33
N GLU A 511 -5.64 -6.57 -36.02
CA GLU A 511 -4.95 -7.63 -35.30
C GLU A 511 -4.69 -7.28 -33.83
N LEU A 512 -4.21 -8.26 -33.06
CA LEU A 512 -3.66 -8.02 -31.73
C LEU A 512 -2.22 -7.50 -31.89
N CYS A 513 -1.98 -6.26 -31.51
CA CYS A 513 -0.69 -5.61 -31.61
C CYS A 513 -0.15 -5.23 -30.24
N LEU A 514 1.14 -5.49 -30.01
CA LEU A 514 1.90 -4.96 -28.88
C LEU A 514 2.91 -3.95 -29.38
N VAL A 515 2.82 -2.72 -28.88
CA VAL A 515 3.81 -1.69 -29.13
C VAL A 515 4.50 -1.36 -27.80
N ILE A 516 5.83 -1.49 -27.75
CA ILE A 516 6.65 -1.14 -26.59
C ILE A 516 7.39 0.15 -26.90
N ALA A 517 6.93 1.24 -26.30
CA ALA A 517 7.59 2.55 -26.36
C ALA A 517 8.71 2.58 -25.31
N ARG A 518 9.92 2.18 -25.72
CA ARG A 518 11.07 1.97 -24.81
C ARG A 518 12.00 3.16 -24.80
N ARG A 519 12.05 3.83 -23.66
CA ARG A 519 12.99 4.92 -23.39
C ARG A 519 13.13 5.14 -21.88
N ASP A 520 14.35 5.08 -21.37
CA ASP A 520 14.62 5.26 -19.94
C ASP A 520 14.04 6.56 -19.39
N CYS A 521 13.54 6.49 -18.15
CA CYS A 521 13.12 7.67 -17.42
C CYS A 521 14.28 8.65 -17.26
N LEU A 522 14.08 9.90 -17.64
CA LEU A 522 15.14 10.92 -17.61
C LEU A 522 15.73 11.11 -16.22
N LEU A 523 14.91 10.98 -15.18
CA LEU A 523 15.36 11.15 -13.80
C LEU A 523 16.15 9.93 -13.30
N ALA A 524 15.89 8.74 -13.85
CA ALA A 524 16.53 7.49 -13.46
C ALA A 524 17.75 7.14 -14.35
N THR A 525 17.90 7.73 -15.54
CA THR A 525 18.94 7.34 -16.51
C THR A 525 20.35 7.32 -15.94
N ALA A 526 20.70 8.30 -15.09
CA ALA A 526 22.03 8.35 -14.49
C ALA A 526 22.27 7.19 -13.51
N SER A 527 21.29 6.91 -12.65
CA SER A 527 21.34 5.83 -11.67
C SER A 527 21.33 4.46 -12.38
N ILE A 528 20.47 4.27 -13.39
CA ILE A 528 20.42 3.03 -14.19
C ILE A 528 21.81 2.74 -14.78
N ARG A 529 22.45 3.72 -15.43
CA ARG A 529 23.81 3.56 -15.98
C ARG A 529 24.86 3.24 -14.93
N GLN A 530 24.73 3.79 -13.73
CA GLN A 530 25.63 3.50 -12.62
C GLN A 530 25.46 2.05 -12.15
N TYR A 531 24.22 1.60 -11.96
CA TYR A 531 23.92 0.23 -11.55
C TYR A 531 24.40 -0.80 -12.58
N GLU A 532 24.21 -0.53 -13.87
CA GLU A 532 24.71 -1.39 -14.94
C GLU A 532 26.24 -1.53 -14.91
N LYS A 533 26.96 -0.42 -14.75
CA LYS A 533 28.42 -0.44 -14.62
C LYS A 533 28.91 -1.21 -13.39
N CYS A 534 28.25 -1.03 -12.24
CA CYS A 534 28.61 -1.76 -11.02
C CYS A 534 28.37 -3.28 -11.18
N ASN A 535 27.34 -3.66 -11.93
CA ASN A 535 27.02 -5.07 -12.18
C ASN A 535 27.91 -5.74 -13.26
N GLU A 536 28.68 -4.98 -14.03
CA GLU A 536 29.69 -5.51 -14.97
C GLU A 536 31.02 -5.84 -14.28
N GLN A 537 31.26 -5.34 -13.07
CA GLN A 537 32.48 -5.63 -12.31
C GLN A 537 32.34 -7.00 -11.61
N PRO A 538 33.36 -7.89 -11.69
CA PRO A 538 33.32 -9.16 -10.98
C PRO A 538 33.24 -8.91 -9.47
N ARG A 539 32.37 -9.63 -8.80
CA ARG A 539 32.29 -9.61 -7.32
C ARG A 539 33.62 -10.11 -6.76
N ASN A 540 34.36 -9.28 -6.00
CA ASN A 540 35.56 -9.68 -5.23
C ASN A 540 35.16 -10.57 -4.07
#